data_88cbd1eecc80d3731c7a390180c4e909
#
_entry.id   88cbd1eecc80d3731c7a390180c4e909
#
_cell.length_a   1.000
_cell.length_b   1.000
_cell.length_c   1.000
_cell.angle_alpha   90.00
_cell.angle_beta   90.00
_cell.angle_gamma   90.00
#
_symmetry.space_group_name_H-M   'P 1'
#
loop_
_entity.id
_entity.type
_entity.pdbx_description
1 polymer ?
#
loop_
_entity_poly.entity_id
_entity_poly.type
_entity_poly.pdbx_seq_one_letter_code
_entity_poly.pdbx_strand_id
1 'polypeptide(L)'
;MDNDKQKNISNRRSNYKYSNKNYQQVNHQRRNSYYQNTNKRRSSSQHSSNLESDEMKFSDELDTSFVEKRRVNKDKIIRDLDNSYQKENKPKKGSIKIILHLLLIILLLSITVLCTSLYFTYISPKVVEKAVTKEVVVMDDNYLFLGDSITDFYDLDEYYEGLPVVNSGIDGNDTQDILDDMENRVYQYNPSKVFLLIGTNDIDHGDSLDSIVDRIEQILLEIREIRPYAELYLESIYPVMEGEKAVNSRTNEKIITINKRLEDFCKKEQITYIDMFDLLVDSSSEKVQINPKYTKDGLHLSDEGYDVVTNEVKKYLK
;
A
#
# COMPACT_ATOMS: atom_id res chain seq x y z
N MET A 1 -13.22 -5.63 43.30
CA MET A 1 -12.54 -6.02 42.03
C MET A 1 -12.69 -4.99 40.88
N ASP A 2 -13.64 -4.07 40.96
CA ASP A 2 -13.86 -3.08 39.88
C ASP A 2 -12.99 -1.81 39.93
N ASN A 3 -12.51 -1.40 41.13
CA ASN A 3 -11.73 -0.17 41.26
C ASN A 3 -10.32 -0.24 40.64
N ASP A 4 -9.72 -1.43 40.59
CA ASP A 4 -8.38 -1.61 39.98
C ASP A 4 -8.41 -1.68 38.47
N LYS A 5 -9.52 -2.16 37.87
CA LYS A 5 -9.72 -2.12 36.44
C LYS A 5 -9.93 -0.69 35.94
N GLN A 6 -10.73 0.11 36.63
CA GLN A 6 -10.94 1.52 36.26
C GLN A 6 -9.68 2.38 36.40
N LYS A 7 -8.85 2.15 37.46
CA LYS A 7 -7.55 2.83 37.59
C LYS A 7 -6.57 2.45 36.47
N ASN A 8 -6.57 1.18 36.02
CA ASN A 8 -5.70 0.73 34.96
C ASN A 8 -6.11 1.33 33.60
N ILE A 9 -7.42 1.48 33.34
CA ILE A 9 -7.96 2.12 32.12
C ILE A 9 -7.65 3.62 32.13
N SER A 10 -7.80 4.31 33.28
CA SER A 10 -7.50 5.74 33.37
C SER A 10 -6.00 6.04 33.25
N ASN A 11 -5.13 5.19 33.79
CA ASN A 11 -3.68 5.32 33.65
C ASN A 11 -3.21 5.02 32.21
N ARG A 12 -3.84 4.04 31.51
CA ARG A 12 -3.58 3.79 30.08
C ARG A 12 -4.03 4.98 29.22
N ARG A 13 -5.21 5.56 29.48
CA ARG A 13 -5.71 6.75 28.78
C ARG A 13 -4.82 7.99 28.99
N SER A 14 -4.29 8.21 30.21
CA SER A 14 -3.39 9.33 30.49
C SER A 14 -2.04 9.16 29.79
N ASN A 15 -1.49 7.95 29.77
CA ASN A 15 -0.24 7.64 29.07
C ASN A 15 -0.42 7.76 27.55
N TYR A 16 -1.59 7.36 27.01
CA TYR A 16 -1.93 7.50 25.60
C TYR A 16 -2.05 8.97 25.18
N LYS A 17 -2.76 9.81 25.95
CA LYS A 17 -2.83 11.27 25.72
C LYS A 17 -1.46 11.94 25.79
N TYR A 18 -0.56 11.46 26.65
CA TYR A 18 0.79 12.01 26.79
C TYR A 18 1.70 11.58 25.62
N SER A 19 1.57 10.34 25.17
CA SER A 19 2.30 9.81 24.01
C SER A 19 1.84 10.49 22.73
N ASN A 20 0.53 10.65 22.52
CA ASN A 20 -0.02 11.29 21.33
C ASN A 20 0.34 12.79 21.26
N LYS A 21 0.32 13.52 22.40
CA LYS A 21 0.79 14.92 22.44
C LYS A 21 2.27 15.08 22.09
N ASN A 22 3.11 14.17 22.58
CA ASN A 22 4.54 14.20 22.24
C ASN A 22 4.78 13.81 20.78
N TYR A 23 4.01 12.87 20.25
CA TYR A 23 4.06 12.46 18.84
C TYR A 23 3.63 13.60 17.91
N GLN A 24 2.56 14.28 18.22
CA GLN A 24 2.06 15.47 17.53
C GLN A 24 3.11 16.61 17.55
N GLN A 25 3.80 16.81 18.66
CA GLN A 25 4.82 17.85 18.80
C GLN A 25 6.10 17.54 18.00
N VAL A 26 6.52 16.27 17.96
CA VAL A 26 7.67 15.81 17.17
C VAL A 26 7.35 15.88 15.66
N ASN A 27 6.14 15.52 15.26
CA ASN A 27 5.70 15.60 13.88
C ASN A 27 5.53 17.04 13.40
N HIS A 28 5.10 17.96 14.27
CA HIS A 28 5.06 19.39 13.92
C HIS A 28 6.46 19.98 13.64
N GLN A 29 7.50 19.48 14.32
CA GLN A 29 8.89 19.87 14.05
C GLN A 29 9.43 19.23 12.75
N ARG A 30 9.08 17.95 12.46
CA ARG A 30 9.40 17.28 11.19
C ARG A 30 8.68 17.93 10.00
N ARG A 31 7.41 18.30 10.18
CA ARG A 31 6.59 19.00 9.19
C ARG A 31 7.24 20.31 8.71
N ASN A 32 7.77 21.14 9.62
CA ASN A 32 8.48 22.38 9.25
C ASN A 32 9.77 22.11 8.43
N SER A 33 10.44 20.99 8.66
CA SER A 33 11.61 20.59 7.87
C SER A 33 11.23 20.04 6.49
N TYR A 34 10.09 19.36 6.37
CA TYR A 34 9.57 18.83 5.10
C TYR A 34 9.13 19.96 4.16
N TYR A 35 8.34 20.93 4.65
CA TYR A 35 7.94 22.11 3.85
C TYR A 35 9.13 22.98 3.43
N GLN A 36 10.17 23.04 4.23
CA GLN A 36 11.41 23.74 3.83
C GLN A 36 12.18 22.98 2.73
N ASN A 37 12.15 21.64 2.74
CA ASN A 37 12.80 20.81 1.72
C ASN A 37 12.01 20.77 0.40
N THR A 38 10.69 20.72 0.43
CA THR A 38 9.85 20.77 -0.79
C THR A 38 9.93 22.12 -1.47
N ASN A 39 9.95 23.23 -0.72
CA ASN A 39 10.17 24.56 -1.29
C ASN A 39 11.57 24.73 -1.90
N LYS A 40 12.59 24.06 -1.36
CA LYS A 40 13.94 24.05 -1.91
C LYS A 40 14.04 23.22 -3.21
N ARG A 41 13.26 22.15 -3.36
CA ARG A 41 13.15 21.37 -4.60
C ARG A 41 12.37 22.12 -5.69
N ARG A 42 11.29 22.84 -5.34
CA ARG A 42 10.54 23.70 -6.29
C ARG A 42 11.39 24.86 -6.85
N SER A 43 12.31 25.42 -6.07
CA SER A 43 13.19 26.51 -6.56
C SER A 43 14.32 26.02 -7.47
N SER A 44 14.67 24.73 -7.46
CA SER A 44 15.69 24.15 -8.35
C SER A 44 15.17 23.65 -9.70
N SER A 45 13.85 23.43 -9.82
CA SER A 45 13.24 22.97 -11.08
C SER A 45 12.80 24.09 -12.02
N GLN A 46 12.84 25.35 -11.58
CA GLN A 46 12.47 26.52 -12.41
C GLN A 46 13.63 27.12 -13.23
N HIS A 47 14.83 26.53 -13.22
CA HIS A 47 16.00 27.12 -13.88
C HIS A 47 16.52 26.36 -15.11
N SER A 48 15.72 25.47 -15.73
CA SER A 48 16.15 24.74 -16.92
C SER A 48 15.13 24.69 -18.07
N SER A 49 14.39 25.77 -18.29
CA SER A 49 13.51 25.87 -19.47
C SER A 49 13.77 27.16 -20.24
N ASN A 50 14.93 27.25 -20.88
CA ASN A 50 15.15 28.12 -22.04
C ASN A 50 16.19 27.44 -22.93
N LEU A 51 15.69 26.61 -23.83
CA LEU A 51 16.40 26.24 -25.07
C LEU A 51 15.37 26.22 -26.20
N GLU A 52 15.75 26.98 -27.20
CA GLU A 52 15.00 27.38 -28.37
C GLU A 52 14.42 26.21 -29.17
N SER A 53 13.23 26.45 -29.69
CA SER A 53 12.51 25.65 -30.68
C SER A 53 13.17 25.79 -32.06
N ASP A 54 13.87 24.75 -32.52
CA ASP A 54 14.13 24.55 -33.95
C ASP A 54 13.13 23.54 -34.49
N GLU A 55 12.19 24.04 -35.26
CA GLU A 55 11.28 23.24 -36.06
C GLU A 55 12.05 22.54 -37.22
N MET A 56 12.35 21.26 -37.01
CA MET A 56 12.81 20.41 -38.12
C MET A 56 11.61 19.64 -38.70
N LYS A 57 11.13 20.12 -39.85
CA LYS A 57 10.16 19.40 -40.70
C LYS A 57 10.76 18.05 -41.11
N PHE A 58 10.24 16.97 -40.57
CA PHE A 58 10.53 15.62 -41.06
C PHE A 58 9.50 15.27 -42.14
N SER A 59 9.95 15.15 -43.39
CA SER A 59 9.16 14.61 -44.51
C SER A 59 9.08 13.09 -44.37
N ASP A 60 7.87 12.58 -44.25
CA ASP A 60 7.54 11.16 -44.30
C ASP A 60 7.79 10.59 -45.72
N GLU A 61 8.94 9.96 -45.89
CA GLU A 61 9.12 8.86 -46.83
C GLU A 61 9.98 7.79 -46.14
N LEU A 62 9.29 6.86 -45.48
CA LEU A 62 9.94 5.66 -44.94
C LEU A 62 10.34 4.76 -46.12
N ASP A 63 11.63 4.74 -46.44
CA ASP A 63 12.22 3.75 -47.35
C ASP A 63 12.08 2.34 -46.77
N THR A 64 11.00 1.67 -47.15
CA THR A 64 10.68 0.29 -46.71
C THR A 64 11.76 -0.71 -47.11
N SER A 65 12.59 -0.39 -48.15
CA SER A 65 13.71 -1.23 -48.61
C SER A 65 14.83 -1.34 -47.55
N PHE A 66 15.03 -0.31 -46.73
CA PHE A 66 16.05 -0.30 -45.70
C PHE A 66 15.64 -1.12 -44.45
N VAL A 67 14.35 -1.14 -44.15
CA VAL A 67 13.81 -1.95 -43.03
C VAL A 67 13.86 -3.42 -43.40
N GLU A 68 13.55 -3.77 -44.62
CA GLU A 68 13.57 -5.17 -45.09
C GLU A 68 15.00 -5.75 -45.19
N LYS A 69 15.98 -4.95 -45.64
CA LYS A 69 17.41 -5.34 -45.56
C LYS A 69 17.92 -5.56 -44.16
N ARG A 70 17.48 -4.76 -43.18
CA ARG A 70 17.83 -4.98 -41.76
C ARG A 70 17.19 -6.23 -41.21
N ARG A 71 15.96 -6.56 -41.59
CA ARG A 71 15.26 -7.78 -41.16
C ARG A 71 15.96 -9.03 -41.65
N VAL A 72 16.27 -9.08 -42.97
CA VAL A 72 16.98 -10.22 -43.59
C VAL A 72 18.37 -10.41 -42.99
N ASN A 73 19.08 -9.34 -42.67
CA ASN A 73 20.40 -9.43 -42.03
C ASN A 73 20.32 -9.92 -40.60
N LYS A 74 19.29 -9.50 -39.83
CA LYS A 74 19.05 -9.95 -38.46
C LYS A 74 18.71 -11.44 -38.38
N ASP A 75 17.88 -11.91 -39.30
CA ASP A 75 17.47 -13.32 -39.40
C ASP A 75 18.63 -14.23 -39.84
N LYS A 76 19.58 -13.70 -40.60
CA LYS A 76 20.82 -14.40 -40.98
C LYS A 76 21.75 -14.51 -39.77
N ILE A 77 21.96 -13.41 -39.01
CA ILE A 77 22.77 -13.39 -37.85
C ILE A 77 22.22 -14.34 -36.77
N ILE A 78 20.90 -14.35 -36.56
CA ILE A 78 20.25 -15.26 -35.59
C ILE A 78 20.45 -16.71 -36.00
N ARG A 79 20.31 -17.04 -37.29
CA ARG A 79 20.56 -18.42 -37.81
C ARG A 79 22.03 -18.85 -37.67
N ASP A 80 22.97 -17.94 -37.93
CA ASP A 80 24.40 -18.22 -37.82
C ASP A 80 24.81 -18.39 -36.34
N LEU A 81 24.22 -17.62 -35.43
CA LEU A 81 24.40 -17.77 -33.97
C LEU A 81 23.81 -19.09 -33.47
N ASP A 82 22.59 -19.43 -33.91
CA ASP A 82 21.92 -20.68 -33.52
C ASP A 82 22.70 -21.91 -34.02
N ASN A 83 23.21 -21.86 -35.25
CA ASN A 83 24.08 -22.93 -35.83
C ASN A 83 25.43 -23.03 -35.10
N SER A 84 26.04 -21.93 -34.69
CA SER A 84 27.28 -21.93 -33.89
C SER A 84 27.03 -22.50 -32.48
N TYR A 85 25.95 -22.11 -31.86
CA TYR A 85 25.54 -22.61 -30.54
C TYR A 85 25.24 -24.10 -30.53
N GLN A 86 24.59 -24.62 -31.60
CA GLN A 86 24.33 -26.04 -31.78
C GLN A 86 25.60 -26.86 -32.08
N LYS A 87 26.64 -26.23 -32.64
CA LYS A 87 27.91 -26.89 -32.97
C LYS A 87 28.87 -26.99 -31.78
N GLU A 88 28.83 -25.97 -30.90
CA GLU A 88 29.65 -25.95 -29.67
C GLU A 88 29.09 -26.83 -28.55
N ASN A 89 27.77 -27.00 -28.49
CA ASN A 89 27.10 -27.67 -27.37
C ASN A 89 26.75 -29.14 -27.60
N LYS A 90 27.31 -29.82 -28.61
CA LYS A 90 27.16 -31.28 -28.69
C LYS A 90 27.99 -31.95 -27.60
N PRO A 91 27.37 -32.53 -26.58
CA PRO A 91 28.14 -33.18 -25.51
C PRO A 91 28.95 -34.36 -26.06
N LYS A 92 30.24 -34.33 -25.80
CA LYS A 92 31.12 -35.47 -26.15
C LYS A 92 30.58 -36.73 -25.45
N LYS A 93 30.58 -37.88 -26.12
CA LYS A 93 30.03 -39.16 -25.59
C LYS A 93 30.52 -39.53 -24.17
N GLY A 94 31.69 -39.04 -23.73
CA GLY A 94 32.18 -39.19 -22.36
C GLY A 94 31.47 -38.30 -21.33
N SER A 95 31.06 -37.07 -21.74
CA SER A 95 30.40 -36.12 -20.86
C SER A 95 29.00 -36.58 -20.47
N ILE A 96 28.28 -37.30 -21.35
CA ILE A 96 26.94 -37.81 -21.05
C ILE A 96 26.98 -38.85 -19.93
N LYS A 97 27.99 -39.72 -19.89
CA LYS A 97 28.15 -40.71 -18.82
C LYS A 97 28.43 -40.02 -17.47
N ILE A 98 29.25 -38.97 -17.47
CA ILE A 98 29.53 -38.19 -16.25
C ILE A 98 28.28 -37.48 -15.76
N ILE A 99 27.51 -36.84 -16.66
CA ILE A 99 26.27 -36.18 -16.33
C ILE A 99 25.24 -37.16 -15.75
N LEU A 100 25.09 -38.36 -16.35
CA LEU A 100 24.23 -39.42 -15.84
C LEU A 100 24.63 -39.89 -14.43
N HIS A 101 25.96 -40.02 -14.17
CA HIS A 101 26.45 -40.36 -12.83
C HIS A 101 26.17 -39.24 -11.81
N LEU A 102 26.36 -37.99 -12.18
CA LEU A 102 26.05 -36.85 -11.32
C LEU A 102 24.54 -36.77 -11.01
N LEU A 103 23.68 -36.97 -12.00
CA LEU A 103 22.24 -37.02 -11.80
C LEU A 103 21.81 -38.18 -10.89
N LEU A 104 22.48 -39.35 -11.01
CA LEU A 104 22.23 -40.48 -10.12
C LEU A 104 22.65 -40.19 -8.67
N ILE A 105 23.76 -39.51 -8.48
CA ILE A 105 24.24 -39.09 -7.15
C ILE A 105 23.27 -38.06 -6.54
N ILE A 106 22.80 -37.08 -7.33
CA ILE A 106 21.81 -36.09 -6.87
C ILE A 106 20.53 -36.79 -6.50
N LEU A 107 20.04 -37.75 -7.28
CA LEU A 107 18.85 -38.53 -6.99
C LEU A 107 19.00 -39.32 -5.68
N LEU A 108 20.13 -39.99 -5.47
CA LEU A 108 20.42 -40.75 -4.24
C LEU A 108 20.47 -39.82 -3.01
N LEU A 109 21.09 -38.63 -3.15
CA LEU A 109 21.10 -37.61 -2.09
C LEU A 109 19.71 -37.09 -1.78
N SER A 110 18.90 -36.86 -2.79
CA SER A 110 17.49 -36.42 -2.57
C SER A 110 16.65 -37.50 -1.88
N ILE A 111 16.86 -38.77 -2.22
CA ILE A 111 16.17 -39.90 -1.55
C ILE A 111 16.63 -40.01 -0.09
N THR A 112 17.93 -39.85 0.20
CA THR A 112 18.39 -39.87 1.59
C THR A 112 17.85 -38.73 2.43
N VAL A 113 17.77 -37.52 1.87
CA VAL A 113 17.15 -36.37 2.54
C VAL A 113 15.65 -36.61 2.77
N LEU A 114 14.96 -37.19 1.80
CA LEU A 114 13.54 -37.51 1.95
C LEU A 114 13.33 -38.61 3.01
N CYS A 115 14.16 -39.67 3.00
CA CYS A 115 14.09 -40.77 3.99
C CYS A 115 14.43 -40.28 5.40
N THR A 116 15.43 -39.39 5.55
CA THR A 116 15.75 -38.80 6.86
C THR A 116 14.65 -37.90 7.34
N SER A 117 14.05 -37.09 6.46
CA SER A 117 12.87 -36.25 6.78
C SER A 117 11.68 -37.11 7.23
N LEU A 118 11.37 -38.18 6.50
CA LEU A 118 10.30 -39.12 6.86
C LEU A 118 10.63 -39.89 8.15
N TYR A 119 11.87 -40.27 8.38
CA TYR A 119 12.31 -40.90 9.61
C TYR A 119 12.10 -39.97 10.82
N PHE A 120 12.49 -38.68 10.73
CA PHE A 120 12.25 -37.73 11.79
C PHE A 120 10.80 -37.43 12.01
N THR A 121 9.97 -37.38 10.98
CA THR A 121 8.52 -37.17 11.12
C THR A 121 7.78 -38.39 11.68
N TYR A 122 8.22 -39.64 11.36
CA TYR A 122 7.53 -40.84 11.79
C TYR A 122 8.04 -41.44 13.09
N ILE A 123 9.34 -41.29 13.41
CA ILE A 123 9.99 -41.98 14.54
C ILE A 123 10.20 -41.03 15.75
N SER A 124 10.10 -39.74 15.59
CA SER A 124 10.17 -38.80 16.70
C SER A 124 8.83 -38.09 16.99
N PRO A 125 7.76 -38.84 17.31
CA PRO A 125 6.47 -38.22 17.65
C PRO A 125 6.52 -37.35 18.89
N LYS A 126 7.61 -37.39 19.68
CA LYS A 126 7.77 -36.59 20.91
C LYS A 126 8.23 -35.15 20.70
N VAL A 127 8.61 -34.76 19.49
CA VAL A 127 9.05 -33.38 19.21
C VAL A 127 7.91 -32.49 18.71
N VAL A 128 6.87 -33.10 18.13
CA VAL A 128 5.72 -32.35 17.59
C VAL A 128 4.74 -31.94 18.70
N GLU A 129 4.75 -32.57 19.84
CA GLU A 129 3.80 -32.25 20.95
C GLU A 129 4.23 -31.08 21.84
N LYS A 130 5.42 -30.50 21.60
CA LYS A 130 5.97 -29.42 22.42
C LYS A 130 6.02 -28.04 21.76
N ALA A 131 5.47 -27.86 20.59
CA ALA A 131 5.56 -26.59 19.86
C ALA A 131 4.25 -26.06 19.31
N VAL A 132 3.13 -26.49 19.83
CA VAL A 132 1.86 -25.77 19.65
C VAL A 132 1.25 -25.54 21.04
N THR A 133 1.99 -24.86 21.90
CA THR A 133 1.32 -23.82 22.65
C THR A 133 0.93 -22.81 21.59
N LYS A 134 -0.32 -22.90 21.12
CA LYS A 134 -0.98 -21.81 20.46
C LYS A 134 -0.76 -20.63 21.41
N GLU A 135 0.23 -19.77 21.12
CA GLU A 135 0.26 -18.46 21.75
C GLU A 135 -1.12 -17.91 21.44
N VAL A 136 -1.92 -17.77 22.47
CA VAL A 136 -3.15 -16.98 22.36
C VAL A 136 -2.60 -15.60 22.10
N VAL A 137 -2.55 -15.23 20.81
CA VAL A 137 -2.28 -13.86 20.42
C VAL A 137 -3.43 -13.07 21.04
N VAL A 138 -3.16 -12.53 22.22
CA VAL A 138 -4.07 -11.58 22.86
C VAL A 138 -3.97 -10.34 22.00
N MET A 139 -4.85 -10.24 21.02
CA MET A 139 -5.02 -8.98 20.32
C MET A 139 -5.56 -7.99 21.33
N ASP A 140 -4.96 -6.83 21.40
CA ASP A 140 -5.64 -5.70 22.05
C ASP A 140 -6.85 -5.41 21.14
N ASP A 141 -8.04 -5.24 21.72
CA ASP A 141 -9.28 -4.93 20.94
C ASP A 141 -9.23 -3.53 20.31
N ASN A 142 -8.06 -3.11 19.83
CA ASN A 142 -7.88 -1.79 19.24
C ASN A 142 -8.37 -1.77 17.80
N TYR A 143 -9.18 -0.75 17.49
CA TYR A 143 -9.63 -0.43 16.14
C TYR A 143 -8.80 0.73 15.61
N LEU A 144 -7.86 0.44 14.72
CA LEU A 144 -6.90 1.39 14.20
C LEU A 144 -7.46 2.10 12.98
N PHE A 145 -7.53 3.43 13.02
CA PHE A 145 -7.79 4.29 11.87
C PHE A 145 -6.45 4.82 11.37
N LEU A 146 -6.04 4.38 10.20
CA LEU A 146 -4.75 4.66 9.58
C LEU A 146 -4.93 5.53 8.36
N GLY A 147 -4.25 6.68 8.29
CA GLY A 147 -4.44 7.55 7.13
C GLY A 147 -3.66 8.87 7.18
N ASP A 148 -4.17 9.83 6.43
CA ASP A 148 -3.64 11.19 6.28
C ASP A 148 -4.38 12.22 7.15
N SER A 149 -4.48 13.49 6.66
CA SER A 149 -5.16 14.59 7.37
C SER A 149 -6.64 14.31 7.62
N ILE A 150 -7.32 13.60 6.73
CA ILE A 150 -8.75 13.30 6.89
C ILE A 150 -8.95 12.39 8.11
N THR A 151 -8.03 11.45 8.32
CA THR A 151 -8.02 10.60 9.51
C THR A 151 -7.51 11.36 10.75
N ASP A 152 -6.45 12.20 10.62
CA ASP A 152 -5.88 12.97 11.72
C ASP A 152 -6.90 13.91 12.36
N PHE A 153 -7.76 14.54 11.53
CA PHE A 153 -8.77 15.50 11.98
C PHE A 153 -10.07 14.84 12.47
N TYR A 154 -10.17 13.53 12.39
CA TYR A 154 -11.34 12.77 12.84
C TYR A 154 -11.32 12.63 14.36
N ASP A 155 -12.25 13.27 15.07
CA ASP A 155 -12.37 13.12 16.53
C ASP A 155 -13.00 11.75 16.89
N LEU A 156 -12.16 10.70 16.83
CA LEU A 156 -12.61 9.34 17.09
C LEU A 156 -13.16 9.16 18.51
N ASP A 157 -12.68 9.92 19.49
CA ASP A 157 -13.16 9.85 20.87
C ASP A 157 -14.63 10.33 20.97
N GLU A 158 -15.00 11.34 20.16
CA GLU A 158 -16.39 11.84 20.09
C GLU A 158 -17.28 10.87 19.31
N TYR A 159 -16.85 10.50 18.10
CA TYR A 159 -17.68 9.70 17.19
C TYR A 159 -17.83 8.23 17.60
N TYR A 160 -16.86 7.66 18.33
CA TYR A 160 -16.85 6.26 18.73
C TYR A 160 -16.72 6.10 20.26
N GLU A 161 -17.46 6.92 21.01
CA GLU A 161 -17.43 6.92 22.48
C GLU A 161 -17.53 5.49 23.05
N GLY A 162 -16.58 5.13 23.90
CA GLY A 162 -16.53 3.84 24.59
C GLY A 162 -15.95 2.69 23.78
N LEU A 163 -15.61 2.86 22.50
CA LEU A 163 -14.90 1.87 21.69
C LEU A 163 -13.37 2.06 21.79
N PRO A 164 -12.59 0.99 21.62
CA PRO A 164 -11.13 1.04 21.74
C PRO A 164 -10.50 1.54 20.42
N VAL A 165 -10.87 2.73 19.99
CA VAL A 165 -10.37 3.33 18.74
C VAL A 165 -9.00 3.98 18.92
N VAL A 166 -8.19 3.90 17.89
CA VAL A 166 -6.85 4.51 17.82
C VAL A 166 -6.75 5.32 16.54
N ASN A 167 -6.49 6.63 16.67
CA ASN A 167 -6.21 7.49 15.53
C ASN A 167 -4.72 7.44 15.18
N SER A 168 -4.38 6.88 14.02
CA SER A 168 -3.06 6.90 13.40
C SER A 168 -3.06 7.69 12.09
N GLY A 169 -3.89 8.74 11.99
CA GLY A 169 -3.84 9.75 10.96
C GLY A 169 -2.66 10.69 11.16
N ILE A 170 -2.05 11.15 10.08
CA ILE A 170 -1.04 12.23 10.10
C ILE A 170 -1.28 13.14 8.91
N ASP A 171 -1.56 14.41 9.19
CA ASP A 171 -1.77 15.45 8.20
C ASP A 171 -0.63 15.51 7.18
N GLY A 172 -0.97 15.47 5.89
CA GLY A 172 -0.03 15.57 4.77
C GLY A 172 0.68 14.28 4.40
N ASN A 173 0.47 13.17 5.15
CA ASN A 173 1.10 11.90 4.80
C ASN A 173 0.57 11.32 3.49
N ASP A 174 1.48 10.70 2.75
CA ASP A 174 1.18 9.87 1.58
C ASP A 174 1.37 8.37 1.87
N THR A 175 1.20 7.54 0.85
CA THR A 175 1.34 6.09 1.00
C THR A 175 2.75 5.67 1.39
N GLN A 176 3.79 6.39 0.92
CA GLN A 176 5.18 6.08 1.24
C GLN A 176 5.50 6.39 2.70
N ASP A 177 4.95 7.48 3.25
CA ASP A 177 5.14 7.83 4.66
C ASP A 177 4.60 6.74 5.61
N ILE A 178 3.50 6.07 5.24
CA ILE A 178 2.99 4.93 6.00
C ILE A 178 3.95 3.75 5.92
N LEU A 179 4.41 3.38 4.71
CA LEU A 179 5.33 2.26 4.51
C LEU A 179 6.65 2.46 5.25
N ASP A 180 7.14 3.69 5.32
CA ASP A 180 8.40 4.03 5.99
C ASP A 180 8.32 3.94 7.52
N ASP A 181 7.11 3.91 8.10
CA ASP A 181 6.90 3.96 9.55
C ASP A 181 5.83 2.97 10.08
N MET A 182 5.70 1.81 9.44
CA MET A 182 4.71 0.78 9.78
C MET A 182 4.73 0.36 11.25
N GLU A 183 5.92 0.33 11.88
CA GLU A 183 6.06 -0.02 13.30
C GLU A 183 5.29 0.95 14.19
N ASN A 184 5.51 2.27 14.02
CA ASN A 184 4.85 3.28 14.84
C ASN A 184 3.42 3.59 14.39
N ARG A 185 3.09 3.30 13.14
CA ARG A 185 1.77 3.61 12.58
C ARG A 185 0.77 2.48 12.80
N VAL A 186 1.24 1.22 12.85
CA VAL A 186 0.37 0.04 12.88
C VAL A 186 0.78 -0.95 13.98
N TYR A 187 2.03 -1.45 13.95
CA TYR A 187 2.36 -2.67 14.69
C TYR A 187 2.40 -2.47 16.19
N GLN A 188 2.82 -1.30 16.68
CA GLN A 188 2.83 -0.98 18.12
C GLN A 188 1.44 -1.04 18.77
N TYR A 189 0.37 -0.87 17.99
CA TYR A 189 -1.01 -0.86 18.50
C TYR A 189 -1.64 -2.25 18.57
N ASN A 190 -1.02 -3.27 17.94
CA ASN A 190 -1.53 -4.64 17.89
C ASN A 190 -3.04 -4.70 17.55
N PRO A 191 -3.50 -4.07 16.44
CA PRO A 191 -4.90 -3.86 16.20
C PRO A 191 -5.65 -5.15 15.85
N SER A 192 -6.93 -5.23 16.27
CA SER A 192 -7.87 -6.26 15.83
C SER A 192 -8.59 -5.88 14.53
N LYS A 193 -8.74 -4.58 14.28
CA LYS A 193 -9.32 -4.02 13.05
C LYS A 193 -8.47 -2.86 12.56
N VAL A 194 -8.29 -2.75 11.25
CA VAL A 194 -7.58 -1.62 10.61
C VAL A 194 -8.45 -1.03 9.53
N PHE A 195 -8.79 0.25 9.66
CA PHE A 195 -9.45 1.06 8.65
C PHE A 195 -8.40 1.95 8.00
N LEU A 196 -8.15 1.74 6.71
CA LEU A 196 -7.15 2.48 5.93
C LEU A 196 -7.82 3.45 4.98
N LEU A 197 -7.47 4.74 5.10
CA LEU A 197 -7.80 5.79 4.14
C LEU A 197 -6.51 6.56 3.79
N ILE A 198 -6.00 6.41 2.57
CA ILE A 198 -4.76 7.06 2.12
C ILE A 198 -4.73 7.17 0.59
N GLY A 199 -3.91 8.05 0.06
CA GLY A 199 -3.63 8.17 -1.37
C GLY A 199 -4.00 9.52 -1.99
N THR A 200 -4.75 10.37 -1.28
CA THR A 200 -5.12 11.69 -1.81
C THR A 200 -3.90 12.62 -1.92
N ASN A 201 -2.93 12.53 -1.01
CA ASN A 201 -1.71 13.33 -1.05
C ASN A 201 -0.74 12.88 -2.14
N ASP A 202 -0.68 11.58 -2.41
CA ASP A 202 0.08 11.02 -3.54
C ASP A 202 -0.37 11.62 -4.88
N ILE A 203 -1.70 11.77 -5.08
CA ILE A 203 -2.27 12.38 -6.28
C ILE A 203 -1.81 13.84 -6.40
N ASP A 204 -1.78 14.59 -5.28
CA ASP A 204 -1.33 15.98 -5.26
C ASP A 204 0.19 16.11 -5.51
N HIS A 205 0.97 15.17 -5.01
CA HIS A 205 2.41 15.10 -5.25
C HIS A 205 2.74 14.73 -6.69
N GLY A 206 1.76 14.25 -7.46
CA GLY A 206 1.91 13.90 -8.88
C GLY A 206 2.45 12.50 -9.11
N ASP A 207 2.28 11.61 -8.15
CA ASP A 207 2.66 10.22 -8.27
C ASP A 207 1.83 9.51 -9.35
N SER A 208 2.40 8.47 -9.95
CA SER A 208 1.66 7.66 -10.92
C SER A 208 0.55 6.86 -10.25
N LEU A 209 -0.58 6.68 -10.95
CA LEU A 209 -1.69 5.90 -10.40
C LEU A 209 -1.26 4.46 -10.09
N ASP A 210 -0.31 3.91 -10.85
CA ASP A 210 0.26 2.59 -10.60
C ASP A 210 0.98 2.54 -9.26
N SER A 211 1.88 3.50 -8.99
CA SER A 211 2.63 3.51 -7.74
C SER A 211 1.76 3.75 -6.51
N ILE A 212 0.69 4.55 -6.64
CA ILE A 212 -0.27 4.76 -5.55
C ILE A 212 -0.98 3.46 -5.20
N VAL A 213 -1.53 2.78 -6.21
CA VAL A 213 -2.23 1.50 -6.02
C VAL A 213 -1.27 0.45 -5.45
N ASP A 214 -0.08 0.29 -6.04
CA ASP A 214 0.90 -0.70 -5.61
C ASP A 214 1.30 -0.51 -4.13
N ARG A 215 1.49 0.75 -3.68
CA ARG A 215 1.83 1.04 -2.28
C ARG A 215 0.66 0.78 -1.32
N ILE A 216 -0.58 1.10 -1.70
CA ILE A 216 -1.76 0.79 -0.87
C ILE A 216 -1.93 -0.74 -0.74
N GLU A 217 -1.78 -1.47 -1.84
CA GLU A 217 -1.78 -2.94 -1.84
C GLU A 217 -0.68 -3.48 -0.93
N GLN A 218 0.54 -2.94 -1.03
CA GLN A 218 1.67 -3.33 -0.19
C GLN A 218 1.37 -3.10 1.30
N ILE A 219 0.85 -1.93 1.68
CA ILE A 219 0.48 -1.62 3.08
C ILE A 219 -0.48 -2.69 3.62
N LEU A 220 -1.54 -3.01 2.88
CA LEU A 220 -2.55 -3.99 3.31
C LEU A 220 -1.97 -5.40 3.42
N LEU A 221 -1.13 -5.79 2.46
CA LEU A 221 -0.49 -7.12 2.47
C LEU A 221 0.52 -7.26 3.60
N GLU A 222 1.32 -6.23 3.88
CA GLU A 222 2.27 -6.23 5.01
C GLU A 222 1.53 -6.28 6.36
N ILE A 223 0.43 -5.52 6.52
CA ILE A 223 -0.38 -5.62 7.73
C ILE A 223 -0.91 -7.04 7.90
N ARG A 224 -1.44 -7.65 6.86
CA ARG A 224 -1.96 -9.03 6.89
C ARG A 224 -0.88 -10.06 7.22
N GLU A 225 0.33 -9.87 6.73
CA GLU A 225 1.45 -10.76 7.02
C GLU A 225 1.83 -10.71 8.50
N ILE A 226 1.96 -9.50 9.06
CA ILE A 226 2.40 -9.27 10.44
C ILE A 226 1.26 -9.43 11.45
N ARG A 227 0.02 -9.15 11.04
CA ARG A 227 -1.20 -9.21 11.87
C ARG A 227 -2.27 -10.08 11.19
N PRO A 228 -2.05 -11.39 11.05
CA PRO A 228 -2.91 -12.28 10.24
C PRO A 228 -4.33 -12.46 10.80
N TYR A 229 -4.58 -11.99 12.02
CA TYR A 229 -5.90 -12.04 12.66
C TYR A 229 -6.63 -10.69 12.65
N ALA A 230 -5.97 -9.62 12.20
CA ALA A 230 -6.61 -8.33 12.06
C ALA A 230 -7.58 -8.33 10.88
N GLU A 231 -8.77 -7.80 11.09
CA GLU A 231 -9.71 -7.53 10.01
C GLU A 231 -9.29 -6.25 9.30
N LEU A 232 -9.15 -6.31 7.97
CA LEU A 232 -8.71 -5.19 7.15
C LEU A 232 -9.87 -4.58 6.38
N TYR A 233 -9.96 -3.26 6.47
CA TYR A 233 -10.95 -2.44 5.79
C TYR A 233 -10.22 -1.36 5.02
N LEU A 234 -10.46 -1.27 3.71
CA LEU A 234 -9.98 -0.19 2.87
C LEU A 234 -11.14 0.73 2.52
N GLU A 235 -11.05 1.97 2.94
CA GLU A 235 -11.97 3.00 2.49
C GLU A 235 -11.54 3.51 1.11
N SER A 236 -12.50 3.74 0.21
CA SER A 236 -12.21 4.41 -1.06
C SER A 236 -11.63 5.81 -0.79
N ILE A 237 -10.73 6.29 -1.63
CA ILE A 237 -10.31 7.70 -1.60
C ILE A 237 -11.55 8.56 -1.86
N TYR A 238 -11.77 9.59 -1.02
CA TYR A 238 -12.97 10.40 -1.04
C TYR A 238 -13.03 11.34 -2.26
N PRO A 239 -14.24 11.72 -2.72
CA PRO A 239 -14.38 12.72 -3.77
C PRO A 239 -13.89 14.09 -3.30
N VAL A 240 -13.49 14.93 -4.23
CA VAL A 240 -13.04 16.30 -3.97
C VAL A 240 -13.88 17.31 -4.75
N MET A 241 -13.86 18.58 -4.34
CA MET A 241 -14.45 19.69 -5.10
C MET A 241 -13.35 20.37 -5.92
N GLU A 242 -13.21 19.94 -7.16
CA GLU A 242 -12.17 20.44 -8.06
C GLU A 242 -12.27 21.95 -8.26
N GLY A 243 -11.14 22.64 -8.18
CA GLY A 243 -11.04 24.09 -8.29
C GLY A 243 -10.91 24.81 -6.96
N GLU A 244 -11.23 24.16 -5.84
CA GLU A 244 -10.95 24.70 -4.52
C GLU A 244 -9.45 24.65 -4.21
N LYS A 245 -8.96 25.64 -3.44
CA LYS A 245 -7.53 25.80 -3.18
C LYS A 245 -6.90 24.60 -2.47
N ALA A 246 -7.62 23.98 -1.54
CA ALA A 246 -7.11 22.82 -0.80
C ALA A 246 -6.97 21.56 -1.68
N VAL A 247 -7.72 21.50 -2.78
CA VAL A 247 -7.75 20.33 -3.68
C VAL A 247 -6.51 20.26 -4.59
N ASN A 248 -5.92 21.41 -4.94
CA ASN A 248 -4.70 21.49 -5.79
C ASN A 248 -4.82 20.69 -7.11
N SER A 249 -3.96 19.66 -7.29
CA SER A 249 -3.87 18.83 -8.51
C SER A 249 -4.73 17.57 -8.46
N ARG A 250 -5.51 17.36 -7.40
CA ARG A 250 -6.40 16.20 -7.25
C ARG A 250 -7.58 16.32 -8.22
N THR A 251 -7.93 15.21 -8.87
CA THR A 251 -9.12 15.14 -9.73
C THR A 251 -9.93 13.89 -9.42
N ASN A 252 -11.26 14.02 -9.53
CA ASN A 252 -12.15 12.89 -9.31
C ASN A 252 -11.96 11.78 -10.35
N GLU A 253 -11.50 12.09 -11.56
CA GLU A 253 -11.15 11.10 -12.57
C GLU A 253 -10.01 10.18 -12.12
N LYS A 254 -8.94 10.74 -11.54
CA LYS A 254 -7.84 9.97 -10.98
C LYS A 254 -8.30 9.14 -9.79
N ILE A 255 -9.08 9.74 -8.89
CA ILE A 255 -9.62 9.09 -7.69
C ILE A 255 -10.48 7.89 -8.09
N ILE A 256 -11.43 8.04 -9.01
CA ILE A 256 -12.28 6.95 -9.50
C ILE A 256 -11.44 5.81 -10.10
N THR A 257 -10.40 6.17 -10.87
CA THR A 257 -9.52 5.18 -11.50
C THR A 257 -8.76 4.35 -10.46
N ILE A 258 -8.23 5.00 -9.42
CA ILE A 258 -7.54 4.34 -8.30
C ILE A 258 -8.55 3.47 -7.54
N ASN A 259 -9.69 4.05 -7.12
CA ASN A 259 -10.70 3.37 -6.33
C ASN A 259 -11.19 2.08 -7.00
N LYS A 260 -11.41 2.13 -8.32
CA LYS A 260 -11.82 0.94 -9.09
C LYS A 260 -10.79 -0.19 -9.02
N ARG A 261 -9.51 0.13 -9.13
CA ARG A 261 -8.42 -0.86 -9.05
C ARG A 261 -8.30 -1.43 -7.64
N LEU A 262 -8.43 -0.58 -6.62
CA LEU A 262 -8.39 -0.99 -5.22
C LEU A 262 -9.59 -1.86 -4.83
N GLU A 263 -10.79 -1.58 -5.36
CA GLU A 263 -11.96 -2.43 -5.20
C GLU A 263 -11.72 -3.83 -5.78
N ASP A 264 -11.18 -3.92 -7.02
CA ASP A 264 -10.86 -5.18 -7.67
C ASP A 264 -9.78 -5.97 -6.89
N PHE A 265 -8.76 -5.28 -6.37
CA PHE A 265 -7.76 -5.87 -5.48
C PHE A 265 -8.38 -6.40 -4.18
N CYS A 266 -9.17 -5.61 -3.47
CA CYS A 266 -9.82 -6.01 -2.23
C CYS A 266 -10.71 -7.24 -2.43
N LYS A 267 -11.46 -7.27 -3.53
CA LYS A 267 -12.28 -8.43 -3.89
C LYS A 267 -11.44 -9.69 -4.12
N LYS A 268 -10.31 -9.58 -4.80
CA LYS A 268 -9.38 -10.69 -5.04
C LYS A 268 -8.76 -11.20 -3.74
N GLU A 269 -8.32 -10.28 -2.89
CA GLU A 269 -7.61 -10.58 -1.64
C GLU A 269 -8.55 -10.82 -0.45
N GLN A 270 -9.87 -10.73 -0.64
CA GLN A 270 -10.89 -10.90 0.42
C GLN A 270 -10.71 -9.88 1.57
N ILE A 271 -10.32 -8.65 1.22
CA ILE A 271 -10.29 -7.50 2.11
C ILE A 271 -11.62 -6.75 1.96
N THR A 272 -12.15 -6.22 3.05
CA THR A 272 -13.40 -5.45 3.00
C THR A 272 -13.11 -4.07 2.40
N TYR A 273 -13.71 -3.78 1.25
CA TYR A 273 -13.72 -2.46 0.64
C TYR A 273 -14.96 -1.68 1.08
N ILE A 274 -14.79 -0.44 1.52
CA ILE A 274 -15.87 0.45 1.93
C ILE A 274 -15.93 1.60 0.93
N ASP A 275 -16.99 1.62 0.13
CA ASP A 275 -17.17 2.67 -0.87
C ASP A 275 -17.73 3.95 -0.23
N MET A 276 -16.82 4.75 0.32
CA MET A 276 -17.15 6.07 0.86
C MET A 276 -17.31 7.12 -0.23
N PHE A 277 -16.70 6.90 -1.42
CA PHE A 277 -16.80 7.84 -2.51
C PHE A 277 -18.26 8.06 -2.92
N ASP A 278 -19.00 6.99 -3.13
CA ASP A 278 -20.41 7.05 -3.53
C ASP A 278 -21.31 7.65 -2.43
N LEU A 279 -20.93 7.49 -1.16
CA LEU A 279 -21.67 8.06 -0.03
C LEU A 279 -21.47 9.59 0.11
N LEU A 280 -20.30 10.08 -0.29
CA LEU A 280 -19.91 11.48 -0.11
C LEU A 280 -20.12 12.32 -1.37
N VAL A 281 -20.35 11.71 -2.54
CA VAL A 281 -20.55 12.42 -3.79
C VAL A 281 -21.87 13.19 -3.79
N ASP A 282 -21.89 14.35 -4.45
CA ASP A 282 -23.09 15.14 -4.66
C ASP A 282 -23.94 14.56 -5.80
N SER A 283 -24.93 13.76 -5.45
CA SER A 283 -25.85 13.17 -6.43
C SER A 283 -26.76 14.18 -7.14
N SER A 284 -26.81 15.44 -6.69
CA SER A 284 -27.61 16.51 -7.29
C SER A 284 -26.82 17.35 -8.31
N SER A 285 -25.49 17.18 -8.35
CA SER A 285 -24.60 17.90 -9.25
C SER A 285 -24.44 17.17 -10.57
N GLU A 286 -24.33 17.91 -11.69
CA GLU A 286 -23.94 17.37 -12.98
C GLU A 286 -22.43 16.98 -13.00
N LYS A 287 -21.65 17.54 -12.08
CA LYS A 287 -20.23 17.21 -11.91
C LYS A 287 -20.05 16.20 -10.78
N VAL A 288 -19.18 15.24 -11.01
CA VAL A 288 -18.73 14.35 -9.94
C VAL A 288 -17.87 15.15 -8.97
N GLN A 289 -18.36 15.38 -7.78
CA GLN A 289 -17.67 16.14 -6.73
C GLN A 289 -18.21 15.75 -5.36
N ILE A 290 -17.44 16.04 -4.31
CA ILE A 290 -17.93 15.90 -2.94
C ILE A 290 -19.14 16.81 -2.72
N ASN A 291 -20.11 16.34 -1.95
CA ASN A 291 -21.25 17.16 -1.56
C ASN A 291 -20.78 18.36 -0.73
N PRO A 292 -21.15 19.61 -1.09
CA PRO A 292 -20.71 20.80 -0.36
C PRO A 292 -21.03 20.81 1.14
N LYS A 293 -22.02 20.01 1.58
CA LYS A 293 -22.33 19.85 3.00
C LYS A 293 -21.30 19.00 3.75
N TYR A 294 -20.59 18.14 3.05
CA TYR A 294 -19.68 17.15 3.64
C TYR A 294 -18.22 17.60 3.66
N THR A 295 -17.95 18.83 3.20
CA THR A 295 -16.59 19.37 3.14
C THR A 295 -16.50 20.79 3.67
N LYS A 296 -15.35 21.14 4.26
CA LYS A 296 -15.01 22.49 4.75
C LYS A 296 -14.31 23.33 3.68
N ASP A 297 -13.56 22.70 2.80
CA ASP A 297 -12.65 23.36 1.86
C ASP A 297 -12.50 22.63 0.51
N GLY A 298 -13.38 21.68 0.24
CA GLY A 298 -13.36 20.85 -0.97
C GLY A 298 -12.56 19.58 -0.85
N LEU A 299 -11.80 19.39 0.23
CA LEU A 299 -10.95 18.22 0.51
C LEU A 299 -11.27 17.60 1.89
N HIS A 300 -11.15 18.41 2.95
CA HIS A 300 -11.36 17.95 4.33
C HIS A 300 -12.84 17.94 4.68
N LEU A 301 -13.24 16.94 5.48
CA LEU A 301 -14.63 16.77 5.83
C LEU A 301 -15.14 17.85 6.81
N SER A 302 -16.41 18.19 6.66
CA SER A 302 -17.21 18.85 7.70
C SER A 302 -17.66 17.84 8.77
N ASP A 303 -18.29 18.30 9.82
CA ASP A 303 -18.85 17.44 10.86
C ASP A 303 -19.93 16.53 10.25
N GLU A 304 -20.76 17.05 9.34
CA GLU A 304 -21.78 16.27 8.60
C GLU A 304 -21.11 15.21 7.69
N GLY A 305 -19.93 15.50 7.13
CA GLY A 305 -19.14 14.54 6.36
C GLY A 305 -18.64 13.39 7.26
N TYR A 306 -18.11 13.72 8.44
CA TYR A 306 -17.70 12.71 9.42
C TYR A 306 -18.90 11.91 9.97
N ASP A 307 -20.08 12.49 10.09
CA ASP A 307 -21.31 11.75 10.43
C ASP A 307 -21.63 10.67 9.41
N VAL A 308 -21.50 10.97 8.11
CA VAL A 308 -21.71 9.98 7.03
C VAL A 308 -20.71 8.83 7.16
N VAL A 309 -19.42 9.15 7.28
CA VAL A 309 -18.35 8.16 7.43
C VAL A 309 -18.56 7.31 8.68
N THR A 310 -18.86 7.94 9.81
CA THR A 310 -19.11 7.26 11.08
C THR A 310 -20.25 6.25 10.98
N ASN A 311 -21.36 6.66 10.37
CA ASN A 311 -22.54 5.80 10.21
C ASN A 311 -22.24 4.57 9.36
N GLU A 312 -21.36 4.69 8.37
CA GLU A 312 -20.93 3.58 7.53
C GLU A 312 -19.98 2.66 8.30
N VAL A 313 -18.89 3.20 8.87
CA VAL A 313 -17.87 2.44 9.61
C VAL A 313 -18.48 1.67 10.79
N LYS A 314 -19.45 2.24 11.50
CA LYS A 314 -20.14 1.57 12.62
C LYS A 314 -20.79 0.24 12.25
N LYS A 315 -21.07 -0.01 10.99
CA LYS A 315 -21.60 -1.30 10.53
C LYS A 315 -20.59 -2.45 10.69
N TYR A 316 -19.30 -2.13 10.74
CA TYR A 316 -18.17 -3.06 10.81
C TYR A 316 -17.58 -3.19 12.22
N LEU A 317 -18.10 -2.43 13.19
CA LEU A 317 -17.60 -2.42 14.58
C LEU A 317 -18.41 -3.31 15.54
N LYS A 318 -19.26 -4.14 15.00
CA LYS A 318 -20.15 -5.03 15.79
C LYS A 318 -19.44 -6.31 16.19
#